data_6c9fe69789df3f9cdb4764bfca2ee75e
#
_entry.id   6c9fe69789df3f9cdb4764bfca2ee75e
#
_cell.length_a   1.000
_cell.length_b   1.000
_cell.length_c   1.000
_cell.angle_alpha   90.00
_cell.angle_beta   90.00
_cell.angle_gamma   90.00
#
_symmetry.space_group_name_H-M   'P 1'
#
loop_
_entity.id
_entity.type
_entity.pdbx_description
1 polymer ?
#
loop_
_entity_poly.entity_id
_entity_poly.type
_entity_poly.pdbx_seq_one_letter_code
_entity_poly.pdbx_strand_id
1 'polypeptide(L)'
;MFENIRQDLRAHGGDWGAQGFWALVVYRFGRWRYRVRPSPLRKFFSLIYKIWFKFTQIVTGIELPCEVEIGRNFVIDHFGGIVISGYAKFGDNCRIRNGVVVGLQRVDEPCAPVIGNNVDIGSGAKVLGAIKIGNNVVIGANAVVIRDVPDNCIAAGVPAVIKPRST
;
A
#
# COMPACT_ATOMS: atom_id res chain seq x y z
N MET A 1 -2.68 10.03 -15.26
CA MET A 1 -3.70 9.53 -14.32
C MET A 1 -4.49 8.38 -14.94
N PHE A 2 -5.17 8.59 -16.07
CA PHE A 2 -6.03 7.57 -16.69
C PHE A 2 -5.31 6.27 -17.07
N GLU A 3 -4.09 6.35 -17.56
CA GLU A 3 -3.28 5.18 -17.90
C GLU A 3 -2.99 4.32 -16.66
N ASN A 4 -2.62 4.94 -15.55
CA ASN A 4 -2.39 4.23 -14.29
C ASN A 4 -3.67 3.56 -13.76
N ILE A 5 -4.83 4.24 -13.87
CA ILE A 5 -6.12 3.65 -13.47
C ILE A 5 -6.47 2.43 -14.33
N ARG A 6 -6.24 2.49 -15.65
CA ARG A 6 -6.44 1.31 -16.52
C ARG A 6 -5.51 0.16 -16.16
N GLN A 7 -4.27 0.47 -15.80
CA GLN A 7 -3.29 -0.51 -15.36
C GLN A 7 -3.70 -1.14 -14.03
N ASP A 8 -4.13 -0.32 -13.06
CA ASP A 8 -4.62 -0.79 -11.76
C ASP A 8 -5.86 -1.69 -11.92
N LEU A 9 -6.79 -1.34 -12.83
CA LEU A 9 -7.93 -2.19 -13.14
C LEU A 9 -7.52 -3.55 -13.74
N ARG A 10 -6.57 -3.55 -14.68
CA ARG A 10 -6.06 -4.82 -15.26
C ARG A 10 -5.39 -5.68 -14.19
N ALA A 11 -4.63 -5.08 -13.28
CA ALA A 11 -3.99 -5.79 -12.17
C ALA A 11 -5.01 -6.43 -11.21
N HIS A 12 -6.22 -5.85 -11.10
CA HIS A 12 -7.36 -6.43 -10.37
C HIS A 12 -8.25 -7.33 -11.24
N GLY A 13 -7.73 -7.88 -12.33
CA GLY A 13 -8.47 -8.81 -13.19
C GLY A 13 -9.60 -8.17 -14.00
N GLY A 14 -9.66 -6.85 -14.11
CA GLY A 14 -10.75 -6.11 -14.77
C GLY A 14 -12.01 -5.96 -13.91
N ASP A 15 -11.96 -6.34 -12.65
CA ASP A 15 -13.10 -6.25 -11.74
C ASP A 15 -13.33 -4.81 -11.27
N TRP A 16 -14.38 -4.17 -11.81
CA TRP A 16 -14.84 -2.85 -11.38
C TRP A 16 -15.48 -2.84 -9.99
N GLY A 17 -15.86 -3.99 -9.46
CA GLY A 17 -16.41 -4.14 -8.11
C GLY A 17 -15.36 -4.23 -7.02
N ALA A 18 -14.09 -4.41 -7.36
CA ALA A 18 -13.01 -4.57 -6.40
C ALA A 18 -12.79 -3.29 -5.57
N GLN A 19 -12.98 -3.38 -4.26
CA GLN A 19 -12.80 -2.25 -3.34
C GLN A 19 -11.36 -1.74 -3.31
N GLY A 20 -10.37 -2.64 -3.46
CA GLY A 20 -8.97 -2.28 -3.59
C GLY A 20 -8.68 -1.41 -4.81
N PHE A 21 -9.33 -1.71 -5.95
CA PHE A 21 -9.26 -0.86 -7.14
C PHE A 21 -9.79 0.55 -6.86
N TRP A 22 -10.94 0.69 -6.19
CA TRP A 22 -11.50 2.01 -5.88
C TRP A 22 -10.62 2.82 -4.92
N ALA A 23 -9.98 2.18 -3.95
CA ALA A 23 -9.00 2.83 -3.09
C ALA A 23 -7.82 3.38 -3.91
N LEU A 24 -7.34 2.62 -4.92
CA LEU A 24 -6.30 3.08 -5.84
C LEU A 24 -6.78 4.22 -6.75
N VAL A 25 -8.02 4.23 -7.21
CA VAL A 25 -8.59 5.36 -7.97
C VAL A 25 -8.51 6.65 -7.16
N VAL A 26 -8.95 6.62 -5.90
CA VAL A 26 -8.88 7.78 -4.99
C VAL A 26 -7.44 8.19 -4.72
N TYR A 27 -6.54 7.24 -4.50
CA TYR A 27 -5.11 7.46 -4.36
C TYR A 27 -4.51 8.16 -5.61
N ARG A 28 -4.79 7.63 -6.83
CA ARG A 28 -4.29 8.22 -8.09
C ARG A 28 -4.82 9.64 -8.31
N PHE A 29 -6.08 9.89 -7.97
CA PHE A 29 -6.66 11.23 -7.99
C PHE A 29 -5.93 12.17 -7.01
N GLY A 30 -5.68 11.69 -5.79
CA GLY A 30 -4.93 12.43 -4.78
C GLY A 30 -3.52 12.81 -5.26
N ARG A 31 -2.80 11.89 -5.90
CA ARG A 31 -1.47 12.15 -6.50
C ARG A 31 -1.57 13.14 -7.65
N TRP A 32 -2.55 13.00 -8.53
CA TRP A 32 -2.73 13.86 -9.69
C TRP A 32 -2.99 15.32 -9.30
N ARG A 33 -3.76 15.60 -8.24
CA ARG A 33 -4.09 16.96 -7.82
C ARG A 33 -2.86 17.84 -7.54
N TYR A 34 -1.74 17.25 -7.13
CA TYR A 34 -0.50 18.00 -6.91
C TYR A 34 0.09 18.58 -8.19
N ARG A 35 -0.30 18.07 -9.37
CA ARG A 35 0.10 18.59 -10.68
C ARG A 35 -0.74 19.79 -11.15
N VAL A 36 -1.84 20.06 -10.47
CA VAL A 36 -2.71 21.19 -10.79
C VAL A 36 -2.05 22.48 -10.31
N ARG A 37 -1.67 23.34 -11.26
CA ARG A 37 -0.89 24.57 -10.96
C ARG A 37 -1.70 25.71 -10.35
N PRO A 38 -2.92 26.10 -10.85
CA PRO A 38 -3.69 27.18 -10.23
C PRO A 38 -4.06 26.81 -8.77
N SER A 39 -3.55 27.62 -7.82
CA SER A 39 -3.74 27.36 -6.39
C SER A 39 -5.21 27.22 -5.96
N PRO A 40 -6.16 28.04 -6.41
CA PRO A 40 -7.56 27.88 -6.02
C PRO A 40 -8.17 26.57 -6.54
N LEU A 41 -7.83 26.19 -7.77
CA LEU A 41 -8.31 24.94 -8.37
C LEU A 41 -7.72 23.72 -7.64
N ARG A 42 -6.45 23.78 -7.25
CA ARG A 42 -5.83 22.73 -6.44
C ARG A 42 -6.48 22.60 -5.06
N LYS A 43 -6.85 23.72 -4.42
CA LYS A 43 -7.57 23.70 -3.14
C LYS A 43 -8.94 23.03 -3.29
N PHE A 44 -9.67 23.34 -4.37
CA PHE A 44 -10.94 22.70 -4.70
C PHE A 44 -10.80 21.19 -4.86
N PHE A 45 -9.85 20.72 -5.68
CA PHE A 45 -9.61 19.27 -5.83
C PHE A 45 -9.09 18.62 -4.54
N SER A 46 -8.41 19.38 -3.69
CA SER A 46 -7.98 18.85 -2.39
C SER A 46 -9.15 18.62 -1.44
N LEU A 47 -10.18 19.45 -1.52
CA LEU A 47 -11.42 19.24 -0.76
C LEU A 47 -12.15 17.99 -1.25
N ILE A 48 -12.30 17.84 -2.57
CA ILE A 48 -12.90 16.64 -3.17
C ILE A 48 -12.13 15.37 -2.75
N TYR A 49 -10.79 15.40 -2.84
CA TYR A 49 -9.96 14.28 -2.41
C TYR A 49 -10.19 13.92 -0.94
N LYS A 50 -10.24 14.90 -0.04
CA LYS A 50 -10.48 14.65 1.40
C LYS A 50 -11.82 13.96 1.65
N ILE A 51 -12.87 14.40 0.95
CA ILE A 51 -14.21 13.80 1.06
C ILE A 51 -14.19 12.35 0.54
N TRP A 52 -13.64 12.13 -0.67
CA TRP A 52 -13.56 10.79 -1.26
C TRP A 52 -12.68 9.86 -0.46
N PHE A 53 -11.53 10.34 0.03
CA PHE A 53 -10.63 9.56 0.86
C PHE A 53 -11.34 9.10 2.14
N LYS A 54 -12.03 10.02 2.84
CA LYS A 54 -12.77 9.69 4.06
C LYS A 54 -13.94 8.73 3.78
N PHE A 55 -14.66 8.92 2.70
CA PHE A 55 -15.73 8.01 2.28
C PHE A 55 -15.18 6.61 1.98
N THR A 56 -14.10 6.51 1.20
CA THR A 56 -13.44 5.24 0.89
C THR A 56 -12.95 4.54 2.16
N GLN A 57 -12.32 5.27 3.08
CA GLN A 57 -11.89 4.77 4.38
C GLN A 57 -13.06 4.12 5.16
N ILE A 58 -14.21 4.80 5.23
CA ILE A 58 -15.40 4.33 5.98
C ILE A 58 -16.01 3.09 5.30
N VAL A 59 -16.16 3.13 3.97
CA VAL A 59 -16.87 2.06 3.23
C VAL A 59 -16.00 0.82 3.05
N THR A 60 -14.70 0.99 2.85
CA THR A 60 -13.81 -0.13 2.54
C THR A 60 -12.91 -0.56 3.70
N GLY A 61 -12.73 0.30 4.71
CA GLY A 61 -11.73 0.07 5.75
C GLY A 61 -10.28 0.09 5.21
N ILE A 62 -10.04 0.79 4.09
CA ILE A 62 -8.71 0.94 3.48
C ILE A 62 -8.23 2.37 3.70
N GLU A 63 -7.14 2.52 4.44
CA GLU A 63 -6.42 3.77 4.60
C GLU A 63 -5.17 3.77 3.75
N LEU A 64 -5.27 4.39 2.55
CA LEU A 64 -4.19 4.52 1.58
C LEU A 64 -4.02 5.99 1.19
N PRO A 65 -3.29 6.79 1.98
CA PRO A 65 -3.10 8.22 1.69
C PRO A 65 -2.27 8.42 0.42
N CYS A 66 -2.52 9.52 -0.29
CA CYS A 66 -1.85 9.79 -1.56
C CYS A 66 -0.37 10.16 -1.42
N GLU A 67 0.14 10.30 -0.21
CA GLU A 67 1.54 10.53 0.12
C GLU A 67 2.41 9.27 -0.06
N VAL A 68 1.83 8.09 0.08
CA VAL A 68 2.51 6.80 -0.15
C VAL A 68 3.10 6.75 -1.56
N GLU A 69 4.32 6.26 -1.69
CA GLU A 69 4.91 5.97 -3.00
C GLU A 69 4.55 4.54 -3.41
N ILE A 70 3.82 4.39 -4.52
CA ILE A 70 3.39 3.09 -5.04
C ILE A 70 3.82 2.94 -6.49
N GLY A 71 4.51 1.86 -6.78
CA GLY A 71 4.92 1.44 -8.13
C GLY A 71 3.74 1.00 -9.01
N ARG A 72 4.05 0.27 -10.07
CA ARG A 72 3.07 -0.25 -11.03
C ARG A 72 2.50 -1.60 -10.56
N ASN A 73 1.30 -1.94 -11.05
CA ASN A 73 0.64 -3.22 -10.79
C ASN A 73 0.49 -3.52 -9.29
N PHE A 74 0.16 -2.51 -8.51
CA PHE A 74 -0.14 -2.69 -7.09
C PHE A 74 -1.54 -3.27 -6.94
N VAL A 75 -1.67 -4.34 -6.16
CA VAL A 75 -2.95 -5.04 -5.97
C VAL A 75 -3.33 -5.05 -4.50
N ILE A 76 -4.59 -4.74 -4.23
CA ILE A 76 -5.22 -4.87 -2.91
C ILE A 76 -6.30 -5.93 -3.03
N ASP A 77 -6.00 -7.15 -2.57
CA ASP A 77 -6.99 -8.22 -2.49
C ASP A 77 -7.76 -8.10 -1.18
N HIS A 78 -9.06 -8.15 -1.28
CA HIS A 78 -9.99 -7.98 -0.17
C HIS A 78 -9.90 -6.60 0.49
N PHE A 79 -10.86 -6.26 1.28
CA PHE A 79 -10.95 -4.97 1.97
C PHE A 79 -11.02 -5.17 3.49
N GLY A 80 -10.89 -4.08 4.22
CA GLY A 80 -11.02 -4.05 5.67
C GLY A 80 -9.70 -4.11 6.42
N GLY A 81 -9.52 -3.17 7.35
CA GLY A 81 -8.42 -3.10 8.27
C GLY A 81 -7.04 -2.83 7.66
N ILE A 82 -6.99 -2.33 6.43
CA ILE A 82 -5.73 -1.96 5.77
C ILE A 82 -5.35 -0.55 6.17
N VAL A 83 -4.12 -0.39 6.72
CA VAL A 83 -3.58 0.91 7.11
C VAL A 83 -2.17 1.05 6.57
N ILE A 84 -1.97 2.01 5.67
CA ILE A 84 -0.66 2.30 5.08
C ILE A 84 -0.23 3.70 5.47
N SER A 85 0.92 3.82 6.11
CA SER A 85 1.51 5.13 6.46
C SER A 85 1.91 5.89 5.20
N GLY A 86 1.68 7.21 5.17
CA GLY A 86 2.10 8.07 4.07
C GLY A 86 3.61 8.10 3.79
N TYR A 87 4.42 7.63 4.72
CA TYR A 87 5.88 7.51 4.56
C TYR A 87 6.32 6.20 3.89
N ALA A 88 5.42 5.23 3.73
CA ALA A 88 5.74 3.94 3.14
C ALA A 88 6.03 4.05 1.64
N LYS A 89 6.93 3.17 1.15
CA LYS A 89 7.27 3.07 -0.26
C LYS A 89 7.14 1.63 -0.72
N PHE A 90 6.51 1.45 -1.88
CA PHE A 90 6.36 0.15 -2.53
C PHE A 90 6.91 0.19 -3.94
N GLY A 91 7.65 -0.83 -4.31
CA GLY A 91 8.08 -1.07 -5.69
C GLY A 91 6.93 -1.57 -6.60
N ASP A 92 7.31 -2.12 -7.73
CA ASP A 92 6.39 -2.65 -8.73
C ASP A 92 5.86 -4.04 -8.33
N ASN A 93 4.66 -4.41 -8.81
CA ASN A 93 4.05 -5.73 -8.67
C ASN A 93 3.86 -6.18 -7.21
N CYS A 94 3.60 -5.27 -6.31
CA CYS A 94 3.31 -5.61 -4.92
C CYS A 94 1.84 -5.93 -4.73
N ARG A 95 1.58 -6.88 -3.82
CA ARG A 95 0.24 -7.32 -3.45
C ARG A 95 0.06 -7.28 -1.95
N ILE A 96 -1.06 -6.74 -1.49
CA ILE A 96 -1.44 -6.73 -0.08
C ILE A 96 -2.87 -7.25 0.11
N ARG A 97 -3.20 -7.68 1.32
CA ARG A 97 -4.51 -8.23 1.65
C ARG A 97 -5.12 -7.52 2.85
N ASN A 98 -6.36 -7.88 3.18
CA ASN A 98 -7.08 -7.34 4.34
C ASN A 98 -6.25 -7.42 5.62
N GLY A 99 -6.45 -6.45 6.51
CA GLY A 99 -5.79 -6.38 7.81
C GLY A 99 -4.30 -6.06 7.79
N VAL A 100 -3.72 -5.79 6.61
CA VAL A 100 -2.30 -5.42 6.48
C VAL A 100 -2.07 -4.02 7.04
N VAL A 101 -1.05 -3.88 7.88
CA VAL A 101 -0.57 -2.58 8.37
C VAL A 101 0.88 -2.39 7.96
N VAL A 102 1.16 -1.30 7.25
CA VAL A 102 2.52 -0.89 6.90
C VAL A 102 2.74 0.52 7.43
N GLY A 103 3.63 0.67 8.40
CA GLY A 103 3.73 1.96 9.06
C GLY A 103 4.88 2.13 10.03
N LEU A 104 4.72 3.13 10.89
CA LEU A 104 5.68 3.47 11.91
C LEU A 104 5.71 2.42 13.01
N GLN A 105 6.88 2.16 13.57
CA GLN A 105 7.02 1.38 14.79
C GLN A 105 6.79 2.26 16.04
N ARG A 106 7.18 3.54 15.93
CA ARG A 106 7.02 4.55 16.97
C ARG A 106 6.46 5.83 16.39
N VAL A 107 5.60 6.51 17.12
CA VAL A 107 4.91 7.73 16.65
C VAL A 107 5.87 8.93 16.53
N ASP A 108 6.89 8.97 17.37
CA ASP A 108 7.93 10.00 17.42
C ASP A 108 8.99 9.85 16.31
N GLU A 109 9.02 8.72 15.61
CA GLU A 109 9.93 8.46 14.49
C GLU A 109 9.12 8.37 13.18
N PRO A 110 9.02 9.45 12.38
CA PRO A 110 8.20 9.47 11.15
C PRO A 110 8.89 8.71 10.00
N CYS A 111 9.08 7.41 10.19
CA CYS A 111 9.71 6.53 9.22
C CYS A 111 8.83 5.29 9.02
N ALA A 112 8.80 4.77 7.81
CA ALA A 112 8.01 3.61 7.45
C ALA A 112 8.79 2.70 6.49
N PRO A 113 8.34 1.46 6.29
CA PRO A 113 9.04 0.49 5.46
C PRO A 113 9.24 0.95 4.02
N VAL A 114 10.40 0.58 3.46
CA VAL A 114 10.68 0.63 2.03
C VAL A 114 10.63 -0.79 1.50
N ILE A 115 9.65 -1.06 0.63
CA ILE A 115 9.32 -2.38 0.12
C ILE A 115 9.74 -2.46 -1.35
N GLY A 116 10.48 -3.49 -1.71
CA GLY A 116 10.98 -3.76 -3.05
C GLY A 116 9.89 -4.20 -4.04
N ASN A 117 10.32 -4.83 -5.11
CA ASN A 117 9.43 -5.30 -6.18
C ASN A 117 8.94 -6.74 -5.93
N ASN A 118 7.80 -7.10 -6.50
CA ASN A 118 7.24 -8.46 -6.45
C ASN A 118 7.05 -8.96 -5.01
N VAL A 119 6.62 -8.09 -4.10
CA VAL A 119 6.39 -8.44 -2.69
C VAL A 119 4.94 -8.80 -2.48
N ASP A 120 4.70 -9.96 -1.87
CA ASP A 120 3.36 -10.45 -1.50
C ASP A 120 3.20 -10.42 0.02
N ILE A 121 2.23 -9.61 0.51
CA ILE A 121 1.97 -9.43 1.94
C ILE A 121 0.66 -10.11 2.30
N GLY A 122 0.76 -11.15 3.11
CA GLY A 122 -0.35 -11.96 3.58
C GLY A 122 -1.33 -11.18 4.48
N SER A 123 -2.57 -11.68 4.55
CA SER A 123 -3.64 -11.07 5.37
C SER A 123 -3.20 -10.88 6.81
N GLY A 124 -3.54 -9.73 7.39
CA GLY A 124 -3.26 -9.43 8.79
C GLY A 124 -1.80 -9.11 9.12
N ALA A 125 -0.86 -9.19 8.17
CA ALA A 125 0.55 -8.91 8.43
C ALA A 125 0.80 -7.46 8.86
N LYS A 126 1.79 -7.26 9.73
CA LYS A 126 2.26 -5.96 10.20
C LYS A 126 3.72 -5.78 9.80
N VAL A 127 4.01 -4.73 9.05
CA VAL A 127 5.37 -4.37 8.59
C VAL A 127 5.68 -2.99 9.14
N LEU A 128 6.53 -2.92 10.15
CA LEU A 128 6.64 -1.73 10.99
C LEU A 128 8.08 -1.24 11.13
N GLY A 129 8.26 0.08 11.07
CA GLY A 129 9.53 0.77 11.33
C GLY A 129 10.31 1.13 10.09
N ALA A 130 11.50 1.69 10.28
CA ALA A 130 12.43 2.11 9.23
C ALA A 130 13.17 0.90 8.62
N ILE A 131 12.44 -0.08 8.11
CA ILE A 131 12.99 -1.35 7.62
C ILE A 131 12.92 -1.45 6.09
N LYS A 132 13.78 -2.29 5.54
CA LYS A 132 13.83 -2.59 4.10
C LYS A 132 13.35 -4.02 3.87
N ILE A 133 12.39 -4.15 2.98
CA ILE A 133 11.93 -5.44 2.45
C ILE A 133 12.47 -5.56 1.03
N GLY A 134 13.24 -6.59 0.77
CA GLY A 134 13.85 -6.84 -0.52
C GLY A 134 12.85 -7.21 -1.61
N ASN A 135 13.37 -7.60 -2.77
CA ASN A 135 12.57 -8.04 -3.90
C ASN A 135 12.17 -9.52 -3.76
N ASN A 136 11.05 -9.90 -4.39
CA ASN A 136 10.54 -11.28 -4.42
C ASN A 136 10.30 -11.87 -3.02
N VAL A 137 9.93 -11.03 -2.05
CA VAL A 137 9.67 -11.44 -0.67
C VAL A 137 8.20 -11.83 -0.51
N VAL A 138 7.97 -12.88 0.29
CA VAL A 138 6.64 -13.26 0.75
C VAL A 138 6.55 -13.03 2.27
N ILE A 139 5.59 -12.23 2.70
CA ILE A 139 5.27 -12.03 4.10
C ILE A 139 4.05 -12.87 4.44
N GLY A 140 4.21 -13.81 5.36
CA GLY A 140 3.14 -14.72 5.77
C GLY A 140 1.96 -14.00 6.43
N ALA A 141 0.79 -14.62 6.39
CA ALA A 141 -0.39 -14.09 7.08
C ALA A 141 -0.12 -13.92 8.59
N ASN A 142 -0.61 -12.80 9.15
CA ASN A 142 -0.41 -12.40 10.54
C ASN A 142 1.05 -12.28 11.01
N ALA A 143 2.01 -12.23 10.09
CA ALA A 143 3.40 -12.02 10.45
C ALA A 143 3.64 -10.59 10.97
N VAL A 144 4.55 -10.45 11.94
CA VAL A 144 4.99 -9.14 12.43
C VAL A 144 6.46 -8.94 12.08
N VAL A 145 6.70 -8.13 11.05
CA VAL A 145 8.02 -7.82 10.51
C VAL A 145 8.50 -6.48 11.05
N ILE A 146 9.58 -6.51 11.82
CA ILE A 146 10.16 -5.35 12.49
C ILE A 146 11.68 -5.22 12.24
N ARG A 147 12.19 -5.93 11.25
CA ARG A 147 13.59 -5.89 10.79
C ARG A 147 13.67 -6.13 9.29
N ASP A 148 14.80 -5.78 8.70
CA ASP A 148 15.06 -5.95 7.28
C ASP A 148 14.87 -7.40 6.82
N VAL A 149 14.31 -7.57 5.62
CA VAL A 149 14.14 -8.88 4.96
C VAL A 149 14.91 -8.85 3.64
N PRO A 150 15.90 -9.71 3.43
CA PRO A 150 16.65 -9.79 2.18
C PRO A 150 15.78 -10.23 1.00
N ASP A 151 16.31 -10.05 -0.21
CA ASP A 151 15.67 -10.55 -1.45
C ASP A 151 15.42 -12.05 -1.39
N ASN A 152 14.37 -12.51 -2.08
CA ASN A 152 14.04 -13.93 -2.27
C ASN A 152 13.84 -14.68 -0.95
N CYS A 153 13.23 -14.02 0.05
CA CYS A 153 12.97 -14.60 1.36
C CYS A 153 11.47 -14.71 1.67
N ILE A 154 11.16 -15.55 2.63
CA ILE A 154 9.86 -15.62 3.30
C ILE A 154 10.04 -15.11 4.73
N ALA A 155 9.16 -14.20 5.17
CA ALA A 155 9.10 -13.74 6.56
C ALA A 155 7.76 -14.15 7.18
N ALA A 156 7.77 -14.98 8.22
CA ALA A 156 6.55 -15.49 8.85
C ALA A 156 6.67 -15.61 10.35
N GLY A 157 5.55 -15.46 11.08
CA GLY A 157 5.49 -15.57 12.54
C GLY A 157 5.52 -14.24 13.28
N VAL A 158 5.48 -14.28 14.62
CA VAL A 158 5.44 -13.12 15.54
C VAL A 158 6.46 -13.30 16.65
N PRO A 159 7.59 -12.56 16.64
CA PRO A 159 8.12 -11.78 15.51
C PRO A 159 8.49 -12.67 14.33
N ALA A 160 8.51 -12.08 13.12
CA ALA A 160 8.76 -12.85 11.91
C ALA A 160 10.17 -13.48 11.86
N VAL A 161 10.21 -14.76 11.53
CA VAL A 161 11.43 -15.50 11.19
C VAL A 161 11.62 -15.44 9.69
N ILE A 162 12.84 -15.12 9.27
CA ILE A 162 13.20 -14.94 7.85
C ILE A 162 13.87 -16.23 7.39
N LYS A 163 13.39 -16.78 6.26
CA LYS A 163 13.96 -17.96 5.62
C LYS A 163 14.13 -17.73 4.12
N PRO A 164 15.17 -18.26 3.47
CA PRO A 164 15.25 -18.26 2.02
C PRO A 164 14.01 -18.92 1.40
N ARG A 165 13.52 -18.35 0.30
CA ARG A 165 12.43 -18.94 -0.49
C ARG A 165 13.01 -20.04 -1.35
N SER A 166 12.63 -21.29 -1.12
CA SER A 166 12.94 -22.37 -2.04
C SER A 166 12.30 -22.08 -3.39
N THR A 167 13.07 -22.08 -4.44
CA THR A 167 12.62 -21.98 -5.85
C THR A 167 11.91 -23.27 -6.25
#